data_fcb00929c627b73f3acd03865fb3fb87
#
_entry.id   fcb00929c627b73f3acd03865fb3fb87
#
_cell.length_a   1.000
_cell.length_b   1.000
_cell.length_c   1.000
_cell.angle_alpha   90.00
_cell.angle_beta   90.00
_cell.angle_gamma   90.00
#
_symmetry.space_group_name_H-M   'P 1'
#
loop_
_entity.id
_entity.type
_entity.pdbx_description
1 polymer ?
#
loop_
_entity_poly.entity_id
_entity_poly.type
_entity_poly.pdbx_seq_one_letter_code
_entity_poly.pdbx_strand_id
1 'polypeptide(L)'
;MGLKDLVKKAFLGATDEENKKNKARMREIFNECVANGDDYKLIYCHMENLTNAIIVKITKHSNFIVGYKEGEVVVIPIDSELKEYGEAYVFNKRNESQTKSTLGYCMVANPEISFQFVPMTYQPGIVKGASYSVSIIQSSEEVSEFKKFFKKGL
;
A
#
# COMPACT_ATOMS: atom_id res chain seq x y z
N MET A 1 -27.65 -1.33 0.45
CA MET A 1 -26.70 -1.92 1.40
C MET A 1 -27.44 -2.52 2.59
N GLY A 2 -27.21 -3.78 2.89
CA GLY A 2 -27.86 -4.48 3.99
C GLY A 2 -27.26 -4.09 5.34
N LEU A 3 -27.98 -4.41 6.41
CA LEU A 3 -27.53 -4.16 7.78
C LEU A 3 -26.18 -4.81 8.07
N LYS A 4 -25.97 -6.04 7.58
CA LYS A 4 -24.72 -6.79 7.74
C LYS A 4 -23.56 -6.04 7.11
N ASP A 5 -23.75 -5.46 5.92
CA ASP A 5 -22.71 -4.69 5.23
C ASP A 5 -22.40 -3.38 5.97
N LEU A 6 -23.41 -2.72 6.51
CA LEU A 6 -23.23 -1.50 7.31
C LEU A 6 -22.40 -1.77 8.57
N VAL A 7 -22.69 -2.87 9.25
CA VAL A 7 -21.92 -3.30 10.43
C VAL A 7 -20.48 -3.61 10.05
N LYS A 8 -20.27 -4.33 8.96
CA LYS A 8 -18.93 -4.67 8.47
C LYS A 8 -18.13 -3.43 8.08
N LYS A 9 -18.76 -2.48 7.38
CA LYS A 9 -18.16 -1.19 7.04
C LYS A 9 -17.73 -0.43 8.29
N ALA A 10 -18.58 -0.42 9.33
CA ALA A 10 -18.29 0.29 10.57
C ALA A 10 -17.11 -0.32 11.35
N PHE A 11 -16.94 -1.64 11.32
CA PHE A 11 -15.90 -2.32 12.10
C PHE A 11 -14.64 -2.62 11.32
N LEU A 12 -14.72 -2.90 10.03
CA LEU A 12 -13.57 -3.31 9.21
C LEU A 12 -13.14 -2.26 8.20
N GLY A 13 -13.90 -1.19 8.04
CA GLY A 13 -13.59 -0.10 7.11
C GLY A 13 -13.99 -0.36 5.66
N ALA A 14 -14.52 -1.55 5.35
CA ALA A 14 -14.97 -1.90 4.01
C ALA A 14 -16.02 -3.01 4.06
N THR A 15 -16.93 -3.01 3.07
CA THR A 15 -17.82 -4.15 2.84
C THR A 15 -17.03 -5.20 2.03
N ASP A 16 -17.56 -6.43 1.97
CA ASP A 16 -16.94 -7.48 1.15
C ASP A 16 -16.87 -7.08 -0.31
N GLU A 17 -17.91 -6.45 -0.82
CA GLU A 17 -17.99 -5.98 -2.19
C GLU A 17 -16.95 -4.89 -2.48
N GLU A 18 -16.85 -3.88 -1.60
CA GLU A 18 -15.86 -2.82 -1.71
C GLU A 18 -14.44 -3.38 -1.67
N ASN A 19 -14.17 -4.30 -0.75
CA ASN A 19 -12.87 -4.94 -0.62
C ASN A 19 -12.47 -5.68 -1.89
N LYS A 20 -13.36 -6.51 -2.43
CA LYS A 20 -13.13 -7.25 -3.66
C LYS A 20 -12.88 -6.33 -4.84
N LYS A 21 -13.74 -5.32 -4.99
CA LYS A 21 -13.66 -4.32 -6.07
C LYS A 21 -12.34 -3.54 -6.01
N ASN A 22 -11.98 -3.07 -4.82
CA ASN A 22 -10.78 -2.26 -4.64
C ASN A 22 -9.51 -3.07 -4.80
N LYS A 23 -9.48 -4.32 -4.33
CA LYS A 23 -8.33 -5.20 -4.57
C LYS A 23 -8.14 -5.48 -6.07
N ALA A 24 -9.23 -5.71 -6.79
CA ALA A 24 -9.18 -5.90 -8.24
C ALA A 24 -8.68 -4.64 -8.95
N ARG A 25 -9.14 -3.47 -8.52
CA ARG A 25 -8.71 -2.19 -9.09
C ARG A 25 -7.23 -1.92 -8.81
N MET A 26 -6.75 -2.22 -7.62
CA MET A 26 -5.33 -2.10 -7.30
C MET A 26 -4.48 -2.98 -8.21
N ARG A 27 -4.91 -4.22 -8.45
CA ARG A 27 -4.22 -5.12 -9.38
C ARG A 27 -4.21 -4.57 -10.80
N GLU A 28 -5.32 -4.03 -11.25
CA GLU A 28 -5.45 -3.40 -12.57
C GLU A 28 -4.47 -2.24 -12.73
N ILE A 29 -4.45 -1.32 -11.74
CA ILE A 29 -3.52 -0.19 -11.75
C ILE A 29 -2.08 -0.68 -11.79
N PHE A 30 -1.74 -1.64 -10.94
CA PHE A 30 -0.39 -2.17 -10.88
C PHE A 30 0.04 -2.79 -12.22
N ASN A 31 -0.84 -3.57 -12.82
CA ASN A 31 -0.54 -4.23 -14.10
C ASN A 31 -0.46 -3.24 -15.29
N GLU A 32 -1.11 -2.09 -15.19
CA GLU A 32 -0.95 -1.02 -16.18
C GLU A 32 0.42 -0.37 -16.09
N CYS A 33 0.98 -0.27 -14.88
CA CYS A 33 2.24 0.42 -14.63
C CYS A 33 3.47 -0.49 -14.69
N VAL A 34 3.29 -1.79 -14.48
CA VAL A 34 4.40 -2.74 -14.26
C VAL A 34 4.24 -3.95 -15.17
N ALA A 35 5.28 -4.21 -15.98
CA ALA A 35 5.32 -5.42 -16.80
C ALA A 35 5.35 -6.67 -15.90
N ASN A 36 4.58 -7.69 -16.28
CA ASN A 36 4.45 -8.92 -15.51
C ASN A 36 3.98 -8.67 -14.07
N GLY A 37 3.05 -7.73 -13.91
CA GLY A 37 2.56 -7.33 -12.59
C GLY A 37 1.96 -8.47 -11.77
N ASP A 38 1.42 -9.51 -12.42
CA ASP A 38 0.87 -10.67 -11.73
C ASP A 38 1.91 -11.49 -10.96
N ASP A 39 3.19 -11.30 -11.25
CA ASP A 39 4.27 -11.96 -10.50
C ASP A 39 4.50 -11.34 -9.12
N TYR A 40 3.91 -10.17 -8.86
CA TYR A 40 4.07 -9.45 -7.61
C TYR A 40 2.90 -9.70 -6.67
N LYS A 41 3.18 -9.77 -5.38
CA LYS A 41 2.16 -9.66 -4.34
C LYS A 41 1.91 -8.18 -4.08
N LEU A 42 0.68 -7.80 -3.83
CA LEU A 42 0.31 -6.41 -3.60
C LEU A 42 -0.17 -6.21 -2.17
N ILE A 43 0.28 -5.11 -1.57
CA ILE A 43 -0.18 -4.64 -0.26
C ILE A 43 -0.54 -3.16 -0.38
N TYR A 44 -1.68 -2.80 0.20
CA TYR A 44 -2.06 -1.41 0.40
C TYR A 44 -1.35 -0.87 1.63
N CYS A 45 -0.68 0.25 1.46
CA CYS A 45 0.02 0.93 2.55
C CYS A 45 -0.43 2.38 2.68
N HIS A 46 -0.34 2.88 3.89
CA HIS A 46 -0.71 4.26 4.22
C HIS A 46 0.50 4.96 4.86
N MET A 47 0.66 6.24 4.58
CA MET A 47 1.69 7.05 5.22
C MET A 47 1.05 7.94 6.29
N GLU A 48 1.55 7.84 7.51
CA GLU A 48 1.00 8.62 8.62
C GLU A 48 1.66 9.99 8.79
N ASN A 49 2.92 10.12 8.38
CA ASN A 49 3.67 11.37 8.57
C ASN A 49 4.39 11.82 7.30
N LEU A 50 4.03 13.01 6.83
CA LEU A 50 4.66 13.65 5.68
C LEU A 50 5.80 14.58 6.11
N THR A 51 6.63 14.14 7.05
CA THR A 51 7.73 14.98 7.55
C THR A 51 8.94 15.01 6.62
N ASN A 52 9.01 14.11 5.66
CA ASN A 52 10.11 14.09 4.71
C ASN A 52 9.76 14.92 3.47
N ALA A 53 10.50 16.00 3.26
CA ALA A 53 10.26 16.93 2.16
C ALA A 53 10.35 16.29 0.76
N ILE A 54 11.13 15.23 0.61
CA ILE A 54 11.26 14.51 -0.66
C ILE A 54 9.95 13.79 -1.00
N ILE A 55 9.32 13.20 0.00
CA ILE A 55 8.07 12.47 -0.16
C ILE A 55 6.91 13.44 -0.46
N VAL A 56 6.92 14.63 0.14
CA VAL A 56 5.90 15.67 -0.10
C VAL A 56 5.84 16.09 -1.57
N LYS A 57 6.97 16.12 -2.26
CA LYS A 57 7.02 16.46 -3.69
C LYS A 57 6.37 15.40 -4.58
N ILE A 58 6.37 14.16 -4.14
CA ILE A 58 5.99 13.02 -4.96
C ILE A 58 4.51 12.68 -4.80
N THR A 59 3.96 12.89 -3.62
CA THR A 59 2.60 12.46 -3.34
C THR A 59 1.73 13.58 -2.79
N LYS A 60 0.67 13.87 -3.51
CA LYS A 60 -0.49 14.56 -2.95
C LYS A 60 -1.29 13.60 -2.07
N HIS A 61 -0.96 12.33 -2.10
CA HIS A 61 -1.73 11.25 -1.49
C HIS A 61 -0.86 10.51 -0.48
N SER A 62 -1.49 10.09 0.60
CA SER A 62 -0.85 9.32 1.66
C SER A 62 -1.06 7.82 1.49
N ASN A 63 -1.42 7.38 0.29
CA ASN A 63 -1.80 6.00 -0.02
C ASN A 63 -0.92 5.43 -1.11
N PHE A 64 -0.56 4.14 -0.97
CA PHE A 64 0.32 3.47 -1.92
C PHE A 64 -0.14 2.05 -2.19
N ILE A 65 0.02 1.63 -3.45
CA ILE A 65 0.08 0.21 -3.78
C ILE A 65 1.56 -0.16 -3.72
N VAL A 66 1.91 -1.14 -2.90
CA VAL A 66 3.27 -1.66 -2.85
C VAL A 66 3.26 -3.09 -3.36
N GLY A 67 3.89 -3.28 -4.51
CA GLY A 67 4.09 -4.61 -5.08
C GLY A 67 5.46 -5.13 -4.72
N TYR A 68 5.55 -6.42 -4.40
CA TYR A 68 6.84 -7.02 -4.05
C TYR A 68 6.95 -8.44 -4.58
N LYS A 69 8.17 -8.78 -4.95
CA LYS A 69 8.59 -10.14 -5.29
C LYS A 69 10.05 -10.25 -4.90
N GLU A 70 10.60 -11.46 -4.94
CA GLU A 70 12.00 -11.65 -4.59
C GLU A 70 12.91 -10.67 -5.36
N GLY A 71 13.68 -9.88 -4.62
CA GLY A 71 14.64 -8.93 -5.17
C GLY A 71 14.08 -7.60 -5.67
N GLU A 72 12.77 -7.35 -5.57
CA GLU A 72 12.20 -6.12 -6.11
C GLU A 72 10.97 -5.63 -5.36
N VAL A 73 10.89 -4.31 -5.23
CA VAL A 73 9.72 -3.61 -4.67
C VAL A 73 9.32 -2.52 -5.66
N VAL A 74 8.02 -2.36 -5.88
CA VAL A 74 7.48 -1.26 -6.70
C VAL A 74 6.44 -0.52 -5.87
N VAL A 75 6.56 0.80 -5.82
CA VAL A 75 5.65 1.68 -5.08
C VAL A 75 4.90 2.57 -6.05
N ILE A 76 3.58 2.57 -5.98
CA ILE A 76 2.73 3.42 -6.81
C ILE A 76 1.84 4.27 -5.91
N PRO A 77 1.99 5.62 -5.93
CA PRO A 77 1.07 6.50 -5.21
C PRO A 77 -0.34 6.42 -5.82
N ILE A 78 -1.35 6.39 -4.95
CA ILE A 78 -2.75 6.30 -5.37
C ILE A 78 -3.60 7.27 -4.54
N ASP A 79 -4.77 7.62 -5.07
CA ASP A 79 -5.78 8.32 -4.28
C ASP A 79 -6.66 7.31 -3.53
N SER A 80 -7.43 7.78 -2.56
CA SER A 80 -8.27 6.93 -1.72
C SER A 80 -9.43 6.26 -2.47
N GLU A 81 -9.80 6.77 -3.63
CA GLU A 81 -10.88 6.23 -4.46
C GLU A 81 -10.36 5.38 -5.63
N LEU A 82 -9.03 5.24 -5.76
CA LEU A 82 -8.38 4.48 -6.84
C LEU A 82 -8.72 5.00 -8.24
N LYS A 83 -8.98 6.30 -8.35
CA LYS A 83 -9.25 6.97 -9.63
C LYS A 83 -7.99 7.49 -10.28
N GLU A 84 -7.07 8.01 -9.47
CA GLU A 84 -5.81 8.59 -9.93
C GLU A 84 -4.63 7.85 -9.32
N TYR A 85 -3.56 7.75 -10.07
CA TYR A 85 -2.32 7.13 -9.59
C TYR A 85 -1.11 7.78 -10.25
N GLY A 86 0.02 7.75 -9.56
CA GLY A 86 1.27 8.34 -10.04
C GLY A 86 2.17 7.32 -10.74
N GLU A 87 3.42 7.70 -10.90
CA GLU A 87 4.46 6.84 -11.46
C GLU A 87 4.75 5.64 -10.55
N ALA A 88 5.20 4.56 -11.17
CA ALA A 88 5.74 3.41 -10.45
C ALA A 88 7.22 3.67 -10.13
N TYR A 89 7.56 3.55 -8.85
CA TYR A 89 8.94 3.67 -8.36
C TYR A 89 9.48 2.28 -8.09
N VAL A 90 10.51 1.88 -8.85
CA VAL A 90 11.09 0.53 -8.80
C VAL A 90 12.34 0.52 -7.93
N PHE A 91 12.41 -0.45 -7.01
CA PHE A 91 13.52 -0.62 -6.07
C PHE A 91 14.07 -2.04 -6.18
N ASN A 92 15.36 -2.15 -6.49
CA ASN A 92 16.07 -3.42 -6.57
C ASN A 92 17.57 -3.19 -6.31
N LYS A 93 18.38 -4.24 -6.37
CA LYS A 93 19.81 -4.12 -6.14
C LYS A 93 20.53 -3.28 -7.20
N ARG A 94 20.00 -3.23 -8.41
CA ARG A 94 20.62 -2.45 -9.50
C ARG A 94 20.63 -0.95 -9.23
N ASN A 95 19.66 -0.44 -8.48
CA ASN A 95 19.61 0.96 -8.09
C ASN A 95 19.96 1.18 -6.61
N GLU A 96 20.69 0.23 -6.04
CA GLU A 96 21.19 0.31 -4.67
C GLU A 96 20.09 0.47 -3.61
N SER A 97 18.96 -0.19 -3.84
CA SER A 97 17.81 -0.10 -2.94
C SER A 97 17.95 -1.02 -1.73
N GLN A 98 17.38 -0.57 -0.62
CA GLN A 98 17.31 -1.31 0.63
C GLN A 98 15.90 -1.23 1.20
N THR A 99 15.52 -2.28 1.91
CA THR A 99 14.25 -2.32 2.64
C THR A 99 14.49 -2.46 4.12
N LYS A 100 13.55 -1.98 4.92
CA LYS A 100 13.61 -2.05 6.38
C LYS A 100 12.20 -2.20 6.94
N SER A 101 12.07 -2.98 7.99
CA SER A 101 10.83 -3.07 8.76
C SER A 101 11.14 -2.82 10.22
N THR A 102 10.43 -1.88 10.82
CA THR A 102 10.49 -1.57 12.24
C THR A 102 9.12 -1.79 12.88
N LEU A 103 9.02 -1.56 14.18
CA LEU A 103 7.75 -1.74 14.90
C LEU A 103 6.62 -0.83 14.39
N GLY A 104 6.93 0.31 13.85
CA GLY A 104 5.91 1.28 13.44
C GLY A 104 5.71 1.43 11.95
N TYR A 105 6.65 0.97 11.13
CA TYR A 105 6.58 1.21 9.69
C TYR A 105 7.51 0.33 8.88
N CYS A 106 7.30 0.33 7.57
CA CYS A 106 8.21 -0.25 6.60
C CYS A 106 8.81 0.87 5.75
N MET A 107 10.03 0.68 5.28
CA MET A 107 10.73 1.66 4.45
C MET A 107 11.42 0.96 3.29
N VAL A 108 11.38 1.60 2.12
CA VAL A 108 12.20 1.24 0.98
C VAL A 108 12.89 2.50 0.49
N ALA A 109 14.18 2.39 0.21
CA ALA A 109 14.99 3.56 -0.15
C ALA A 109 16.12 3.19 -1.12
N ASN A 110 16.49 4.15 -1.95
CA ASN A 110 17.74 4.15 -2.70
C ASN A 110 18.39 5.52 -2.53
N PRO A 111 19.58 5.81 -3.12
CA PRO A 111 20.22 7.10 -2.95
C PRO A 111 19.41 8.32 -3.40
N GLU A 112 18.44 8.12 -4.28
CA GLU A 112 17.64 9.23 -4.85
C GLU A 112 16.33 9.46 -4.11
N ILE A 113 15.68 8.39 -3.61
CA ILE A 113 14.33 8.48 -3.06
C ILE A 113 14.10 7.46 -1.96
N SER A 114 13.24 7.82 -1.02
CA SER A 114 12.79 6.89 0.02
C SER A 114 11.29 7.01 0.25
N PHE A 115 10.68 5.89 0.58
CA PHE A 115 9.28 5.82 1.01
C PHE A 115 9.21 5.15 2.37
N GLN A 116 8.36 5.70 3.22
CA GLN A 116 8.07 5.18 4.54
C GLN A 116 6.56 5.03 4.66
N PHE A 117 6.08 3.85 4.99
CA PHE A 117 4.64 3.58 5.01
C PHE A 117 4.29 2.46 5.99
N VAL A 118 3.00 2.35 6.26
CA VAL A 118 2.43 1.36 7.16
C VAL A 118 1.46 0.47 6.38
N PRO A 119 1.69 -0.84 6.32
CA PRO A 119 0.71 -1.74 5.73
C PRO A 119 -0.51 -1.85 6.64
N MET A 120 -1.70 -1.65 6.08
CA MET A 120 -2.95 -1.61 6.84
C MET A 120 -3.58 -3.00 6.90
N THR A 121 -3.94 -3.45 8.10
CA THR A 121 -4.68 -4.71 8.26
C THR A 121 -6.17 -4.52 8.01
N TYR A 122 -6.77 -3.61 8.74
CA TYR A 122 -8.16 -3.21 8.56
C TYR A 122 -8.34 -1.82 9.14
N GLN A 123 -9.43 -1.18 8.76
CA GLN A 123 -9.73 0.16 9.24
C GLN A 123 -11.11 0.16 9.88
N PRO A 124 -11.21 0.34 11.20
CA PRO A 124 -12.49 0.54 11.83
C PRO A 124 -13.19 1.75 11.21
N GLY A 125 -14.43 1.59 10.79
CA GLY A 125 -15.17 2.65 10.10
C GLY A 125 -15.37 3.92 10.90
N ILE A 126 -15.14 3.85 12.21
CA ILE A 126 -15.20 5.00 13.11
C ILE A 126 -13.86 5.72 13.27
N VAL A 127 -12.78 5.17 12.71
CA VAL A 127 -11.45 5.78 12.83
C VAL A 127 -11.37 7.02 11.96
N LYS A 128 -10.85 8.09 12.56
CA LYS A 128 -10.58 9.33 11.83
C LYS A 128 -9.65 9.05 10.66
N GLY A 129 -10.00 9.56 9.50
CA GLY A 129 -9.19 9.36 8.30
C GLY A 129 -9.67 8.25 7.40
N ALA A 130 -10.75 7.56 7.73
CA ALA A 130 -11.35 6.57 6.84
C ALA A 130 -11.66 7.14 5.45
N SER A 131 -11.96 8.45 5.38
CA SER A 131 -12.17 9.14 4.11
C SER A 131 -10.90 9.36 3.30
N TYR A 132 -9.74 9.21 3.92
CA TYR A 132 -8.43 9.39 3.26
C TYR A 132 -7.78 8.06 2.94
N SER A 133 -8.40 6.97 3.28
CA SER A 133 -7.85 5.64 3.10
C SER A 133 -8.69 4.84 2.10
N VAL A 134 -8.04 3.92 1.42
CA VAL A 134 -8.72 2.99 0.51
C VAL A 134 -9.55 2.01 1.34
N SER A 135 -10.80 1.80 0.96
CA SER A 135 -11.69 0.84 1.64
C SER A 135 -11.33 -0.60 1.24
N ILE A 136 -10.39 -1.17 1.98
CA ILE A 136 -9.83 -2.50 1.71
C ILE A 136 -9.58 -3.23 3.04
N ILE A 137 -9.71 -4.54 3.00
CA ILE A 137 -9.41 -5.42 4.15
C ILE A 137 -8.23 -6.29 3.77
N GLN A 138 -7.18 -6.24 4.58
CA GLN A 138 -6.00 -7.09 4.40
C GLN A 138 -5.83 -7.94 5.65
N SER A 139 -5.52 -9.22 5.45
CA SER A 139 -5.35 -10.15 6.57
C SER A 139 -4.06 -9.86 7.34
N SER A 140 -4.01 -10.30 8.59
CA SER A 140 -2.79 -10.21 9.39
C SER A 140 -1.66 -11.05 8.78
N GLU A 141 -2.00 -12.15 8.11
CA GLU A 141 -1.03 -12.98 7.40
C GLU A 141 -0.41 -12.25 6.21
N GLU A 142 -1.23 -11.58 5.39
CA GLU A 142 -0.74 -10.78 4.26
C GLU A 142 0.22 -9.69 4.72
N VAL A 143 -0.14 -8.97 5.78
CA VAL A 143 0.69 -7.90 6.34
C VAL A 143 1.96 -8.46 6.99
N SER A 144 1.86 -9.58 7.70
CA SER A 144 3.01 -10.23 8.32
C SER A 144 4.03 -10.69 7.27
N GLU A 145 3.56 -11.29 6.18
CA GLU A 145 4.40 -11.73 5.07
C GLU A 145 5.14 -10.53 4.44
N PHE A 146 4.44 -9.44 4.22
CA PHE A 146 5.00 -8.20 3.71
C PHE A 146 6.11 -7.66 4.62
N LYS A 147 5.86 -7.60 5.93
CA LYS A 147 6.85 -7.13 6.90
C LYS A 147 8.08 -8.04 6.96
N LYS A 148 7.90 -9.35 6.87
CA LYS A 148 9.00 -10.32 6.82
C LYS A 148 9.86 -10.10 5.58
N PHE A 149 9.25 -9.85 4.44
CA PHE A 149 9.96 -9.55 3.20
C PHE A 149 10.83 -8.30 3.37
N PHE A 150 10.25 -7.22 3.92
CA PHE A 150 10.98 -5.97 4.14
C PHE A 150 12.11 -6.12 5.16
N LYS A 151 11.93 -6.96 6.17
CA LYS A 151 12.95 -7.25 7.16
C LYS A 151 14.11 -8.07 6.59
N LYS A 152 13.79 -9.02 5.72
CA LYS A 152 14.80 -9.87 5.07
C LYS A 152 15.70 -9.05 4.13
N GLY A 153 15.13 -8.07 3.44
CA GLY A 153 15.85 -7.24 2.47
C GLY A 153 15.79 -7.78 1.04
N LEU A 154 16.30 -6.97 0.15
CA LEU A 154 16.36 -7.27 -1.29
C LEU A 154 17.55 -8.13 -1.67
#